data_6488cc023b065ad48229c0e762e62601
#
_entry.id   6488cc023b065ad48229c0e762e62601
#
_cell.length_a   1.000
_cell.length_b   1.000
_cell.length_c   1.000
_cell.angle_alpha   90.00
_cell.angle_beta   90.00
_cell.angle_gamma   90.00
#
_symmetry.space_group_name_H-M   'P 1'
#
loop_
_entity.id
_entity.type
_entity.pdbx_description
1 polymer ?
#
loop_
_entity_poly.entity_id
_entity_poly.type
_entity_poly.pdbx_seq_one_letter_code
_entity_poly.pdbx_strand_id
1 'polypeptide(L)'
;MCMRDRNRDGGDILLGADDNGTITGVDETKLETITTNLVNLSNNPEKLDPPFILFPQVYQIEGETVVHIQIPCSSQLHKSANVVFDRSNDGDFKVNEVHQIAEIYNRKRTHYTEGIIYPEIQFSDFNPTLFPKLRNLIKSNEANHPWLALSDEQLLKKAGLWKRDYQTAKEGYTLAAILLLGTDEVIQQVLPHYKIDALVRIENTTRYDDRLYIQTNLIDAYEQLMSFVAKHLPDKFYTEGDQRQSLRTAIFREVVANLIVHREYTNAQPATFIIYADKVETENANNPHGTGNISIDDFYPFPKNPLIAKFFIQLGRVDELGSGVINVYKFIKEYSGQDNPAFIEGKTFKMSIPLTEEITDGAVVGANDGAID
;
A
#
# COMPACT_ATOMS: atom_id res chain seq x y z
N MET A 1 17.38 -9.73 -15.67
CA MET A 1 18.18 -9.07 -14.63
C MET A 1 17.30 -8.55 -13.50
N CYS A 2 16.53 -7.52 -13.63
CA CYS A 2 15.68 -6.88 -12.60
C CYS A 2 14.80 -7.85 -11.76
N MET A 3 14.16 -8.83 -12.38
CA MET A 3 13.27 -9.77 -11.69
C MET A 3 13.98 -10.64 -10.64
N ARG A 4 15.18 -11.08 -10.89
CA ARG A 4 16.00 -11.94 -10.03
C ARG A 4 16.40 -11.21 -8.77
N ASP A 5 16.83 -9.97 -8.93
CA ASP A 5 17.23 -9.10 -7.83
C ASP A 5 16.03 -8.85 -6.93
N ARG A 6 14.84 -8.64 -7.50
CA ARG A 6 13.60 -8.54 -6.74
C ARG A 6 13.20 -9.85 -6.04
N ASN A 7 13.59 -11.02 -6.57
CA ASN A 7 13.35 -12.31 -5.92
C ASN A 7 14.35 -12.61 -4.79
N ARG A 8 15.42 -11.83 -4.66
CA ARG A 8 16.39 -11.85 -3.55
C ARG A 8 16.38 -10.56 -2.76
N ASP A 9 17.52 -10.04 -2.48
CA ASP A 9 17.75 -8.92 -1.53
C ASP A 9 17.75 -7.55 -2.23
N GLY A 10 17.32 -7.51 -3.50
CA GLY A 10 17.48 -6.35 -4.35
C GLY A 10 18.84 -6.33 -5.02
N GLY A 11 19.19 -5.20 -5.64
CA GLY A 11 20.46 -5.02 -6.32
C GLY A 11 20.51 -3.71 -7.08
N ASP A 12 21.67 -3.49 -7.71
CA ASP A 12 21.90 -2.32 -8.53
C ASP A 12 22.28 -2.76 -9.96
N ILE A 13 21.77 -2.03 -10.95
CA ILE A 13 22.15 -2.19 -12.35
C ILE A 13 22.87 -0.93 -12.77
N LEU A 14 24.08 -1.08 -13.28
CA LEU A 14 24.86 -0.01 -13.89
C LEU A 14 24.94 -0.25 -15.40
N LEU A 15 24.63 0.78 -16.19
CA LEU A 15 24.86 0.80 -17.63
C LEU A 15 25.93 1.84 -17.90
N GLY A 16 26.95 1.49 -18.69
CA GLY A 16 28.10 2.34 -18.95
C GLY A 16 29.31 2.05 -18.05
N ALA A 17 29.33 0.86 -17.43
CA ALA A 17 30.50 0.32 -16.75
C ALA A 17 30.69 -1.14 -17.16
N ASP A 18 31.94 -1.60 -17.28
CA ASP A 18 32.32 -2.99 -17.57
C ASP A 18 32.43 -3.80 -16.25
N ASP A 19 32.63 -5.11 -16.38
CA ASP A 19 32.78 -6.04 -15.25
C ASP A 19 34.02 -5.79 -14.38
N ASN A 20 34.99 -5.03 -14.89
CA ASN A 20 36.23 -4.66 -14.18
C ASN A 20 36.05 -3.31 -13.44
N GLY A 21 34.88 -2.68 -13.57
CA GLY A 21 34.61 -1.37 -12.99
C GLY A 21 35.11 -0.20 -13.82
N THR A 22 35.55 -0.43 -15.06
CA THR A 22 35.96 0.65 -15.96
C THR A 22 34.73 1.35 -16.53
N ILE A 23 34.72 2.66 -16.47
CA ILE A 23 33.59 3.47 -16.97
C ILE A 23 33.74 3.56 -18.50
N THR A 24 32.76 3.04 -19.22
CA THR A 24 32.72 3.01 -20.70
C THR A 24 31.70 3.98 -21.28
N GLY A 25 30.84 4.53 -20.41
CA GLY A 25 29.75 5.44 -20.80
C GLY A 25 28.60 4.77 -21.55
N VAL A 26 27.51 5.51 -21.67
CA VAL A 26 26.35 5.18 -22.50
C VAL A 26 26.23 6.24 -23.59
N ASP A 27 25.90 5.83 -24.81
CA ASP A 27 25.65 6.75 -25.94
C ASP A 27 24.51 7.72 -25.59
N GLU A 28 24.86 9.00 -25.40
CA GLU A 28 23.91 10.04 -25.01
C GLU A 28 22.75 10.21 -25.99
N THR A 29 22.99 9.92 -27.28
CA THR A 29 21.93 10.00 -28.30
C THR A 29 20.84 8.93 -28.11
N LYS A 30 21.14 7.86 -27.38
CA LYS A 30 20.22 6.75 -27.09
C LYS A 30 19.69 6.76 -25.65
N LEU A 31 20.16 7.67 -24.82
CA LEU A 31 19.86 7.68 -23.37
C LEU A 31 18.35 7.69 -23.08
N GLU A 32 17.63 8.59 -23.74
CA GLU A 32 16.17 8.68 -23.59
C GLU A 32 15.47 7.39 -24.03
N THR A 33 15.92 6.80 -25.13
CA THR A 33 15.36 5.53 -25.64
C THR A 33 15.65 4.38 -24.68
N ILE A 34 16.86 4.31 -24.13
CA ILE A 34 17.25 3.26 -23.17
C ILE A 34 16.43 3.37 -21.89
N THR A 35 16.33 4.57 -21.29
CA THR A 35 15.59 4.80 -20.05
C THR A 35 14.09 4.54 -20.23
N THR A 36 13.50 5.02 -21.31
CA THR A 36 12.09 4.77 -21.64
C THR A 36 11.80 3.28 -21.85
N ASN A 37 12.66 2.57 -22.57
CA ASN A 37 12.51 1.12 -22.79
C ASN A 37 12.61 0.33 -21.49
N LEU A 38 13.53 0.68 -20.59
CA LEU A 38 13.65 0.04 -19.28
C LEU A 38 12.38 0.20 -18.44
N VAL A 39 11.82 1.41 -18.37
CA VAL A 39 10.58 1.70 -17.68
C VAL A 39 9.42 0.91 -18.29
N ASN A 40 9.29 0.91 -19.61
CA ASN A 40 8.24 0.18 -20.32
C ASN A 40 8.33 -1.34 -20.11
N LEU A 41 9.55 -1.91 -20.16
CA LEU A 41 9.77 -3.33 -19.94
C LEU A 41 9.41 -3.75 -18.50
N SER A 42 9.75 -2.95 -17.52
CA SER A 42 9.48 -3.24 -16.12
C SER A 42 8.00 -3.09 -15.75
N ASN A 43 7.27 -2.25 -16.47
CA ASN A 43 5.84 -2.05 -16.31
C ASN A 43 4.98 -3.01 -17.17
N ASN A 44 5.59 -3.84 -17.98
CA ASN A 44 4.90 -4.83 -18.81
C ASN A 44 4.75 -6.15 -18.04
N PRO A 45 3.52 -6.60 -17.69
CA PRO A 45 3.27 -7.81 -16.92
C PRO A 45 3.71 -9.11 -17.66
N GLU A 46 3.86 -9.09 -18.98
CA GLU A 46 4.44 -10.22 -19.71
C GLU A 46 5.96 -10.35 -19.50
N LYS A 47 6.63 -9.25 -19.17
CA LYS A 47 8.06 -9.19 -18.94
C LYS A 47 8.43 -9.26 -17.47
N LEU A 48 7.62 -8.65 -16.60
CA LEU A 48 7.79 -8.65 -15.16
C LEU A 48 6.41 -8.76 -14.48
N ASP A 49 6.08 -9.90 -13.89
CA ASP A 49 4.83 -10.15 -13.19
C ASP A 49 5.10 -10.53 -11.72
N PRO A 50 4.65 -9.75 -10.72
CA PRO A 50 4.00 -8.45 -10.83
C PRO A 50 4.90 -7.34 -11.43
N PRO A 51 4.32 -6.35 -12.13
CA PRO A 51 5.08 -5.25 -12.70
C PRO A 51 5.65 -4.34 -11.59
N PHE A 52 6.75 -3.67 -11.92
CA PHE A 52 7.37 -2.64 -11.09
C PHE A 52 7.97 -1.56 -11.97
N ILE A 53 7.73 -0.31 -11.64
CA ILE A 53 8.28 0.81 -12.40
C ILE A 53 9.71 1.06 -11.94
N LEU A 54 10.67 0.95 -12.86
CA LEU A 54 12.06 1.30 -12.62
C LEU A 54 12.26 2.81 -12.76
N PHE A 55 13.20 3.33 -11.98
CA PHE A 55 13.57 4.75 -11.99
C PHE A 55 15.06 4.88 -12.32
N PRO A 56 15.45 4.87 -13.63
CA PRO A 56 16.82 5.07 -14.04
C PRO A 56 17.30 6.46 -13.64
N GLN A 57 18.44 6.54 -12.96
CA GLN A 57 19.12 7.78 -12.60
C GLN A 57 20.36 7.93 -13.47
N VAL A 58 20.56 9.12 -14.00
CA VAL A 58 21.68 9.42 -14.90
C VAL A 58 22.74 10.20 -14.15
N TYR A 59 23.97 9.73 -14.20
CA TYR A 59 25.13 10.37 -13.58
C TYR A 59 26.20 10.66 -14.62
N GLN A 60 26.97 11.70 -14.39
CA GLN A 60 28.20 12.01 -15.12
C GLN A 60 29.39 11.63 -14.24
N ILE A 61 30.18 10.66 -14.66
CA ILE A 61 31.34 10.16 -13.92
C ILE A 61 32.54 10.18 -14.87
N GLU A 62 33.58 10.92 -14.51
CA GLU A 62 34.81 11.06 -15.32
C GLU A 62 34.57 11.55 -16.76
N GLY A 63 33.47 12.30 -16.99
CA GLY A 63 33.08 12.81 -18.30
C GLY A 63 32.24 11.84 -19.14
N GLU A 64 31.94 10.67 -18.63
CA GLU A 64 31.11 9.65 -19.27
C GLU A 64 29.73 9.56 -18.60
N THR A 65 28.71 9.26 -19.40
CA THR A 65 27.33 9.09 -18.92
C THR A 65 27.10 7.67 -18.42
N VAL A 66 26.70 7.53 -17.15
CA VAL A 66 26.36 6.24 -16.53
C VAL A 66 24.90 6.27 -16.07
N VAL A 67 24.17 5.19 -16.32
CA VAL A 67 22.79 5.03 -15.82
C VAL A 67 22.77 4.02 -14.68
N HIS A 68 22.33 4.46 -13.52
CA HIS A 68 22.13 3.62 -12.34
C HIS A 68 20.65 3.32 -12.15
N ILE A 69 20.32 2.07 -11.83
CA ILE A 69 18.97 1.63 -11.55
C ILE A 69 19.00 0.80 -10.28
N GLN A 70 18.42 1.32 -9.24
CA GLN A 70 18.24 0.57 -7.99
C GLN A 70 17.04 -0.37 -8.12
N ILE A 71 17.25 -1.64 -7.79
CA ILE A 71 16.24 -2.69 -7.77
C ILE A 71 15.95 -3.05 -6.30
N PRO A 72 14.86 -2.57 -5.71
CA PRO A 72 14.51 -2.95 -4.34
C PRO A 72 14.08 -4.42 -4.29
N CYS A 73 14.34 -5.10 -3.19
CA CYS A 73 13.75 -6.40 -2.92
C CYS A 73 12.22 -6.31 -2.84
N SER A 74 11.53 -7.41 -3.05
CA SER A 74 10.07 -7.47 -3.06
C SER A 74 9.57 -8.58 -2.15
N SER A 75 8.43 -8.34 -1.49
CA SER A 75 7.70 -9.38 -0.78
C SER A 75 6.96 -10.35 -1.70
N GLN A 76 6.82 -10.00 -2.99
CA GLN A 76 6.14 -10.82 -3.99
C GLN A 76 7.13 -11.65 -4.83
N LEU A 77 6.67 -12.83 -5.28
CA LEU A 77 7.39 -13.65 -6.22
C LEU A 77 7.25 -13.07 -7.64
N HIS A 78 8.35 -12.66 -8.24
CA HIS A 78 8.37 -12.11 -9.59
C HIS A 78 8.69 -13.17 -10.64
N LYS A 79 7.99 -13.08 -11.79
CA LYS A 79 8.14 -13.98 -12.94
C LYS A 79 8.37 -13.17 -14.21
N SER A 80 9.01 -13.78 -15.20
CA SER A 80 9.06 -13.26 -16.56
C SER A 80 8.56 -14.36 -17.50
N ALA A 81 7.60 -14.05 -18.37
CA ALA A 81 6.95 -15.03 -19.24
C ALA A 81 6.52 -16.29 -18.48
N ASN A 82 5.92 -16.13 -17.30
CA ASN A 82 5.52 -17.20 -16.36
C ASN A 82 6.66 -18.05 -15.78
N VAL A 83 7.92 -17.70 -15.98
CA VAL A 83 9.08 -18.43 -15.43
C VAL A 83 9.63 -17.65 -14.22
N VAL A 84 9.87 -18.38 -13.12
CA VAL A 84 10.60 -17.87 -11.96
C VAL A 84 12.10 -17.99 -12.21
N PHE A 85 12.84 -16.95 -11.84
CA PHE A 85 14.30 -16.98 -11.87
C PHE A 85 14.84 -16.61 -10.51
N ASP A 86 15.93 -17.23 -10.12
CA ASP A 86 16.72 -16.84 -8.94
C ASP A 86 18.17 -16.60 -9.37
N ARG A 87 19.02 -16.12 -8.46
CA ARG A 87 20.41 -15.78 -8.71
C ARG A 87 21.33 -16.57 -7.77
N SER A 88 22.37 -17.16 -8.31
CA SER A 88 23.53 -17.66 -7.56
C SER A 88 24.69 -16.67 -7.69
N ASN A 89 25.79 -16.93 -6.98
CA ASN A 89 27.00 -16.12 -7.10
C ASN A 89 27.56 -16.07 -8.54
N ASP A 90 27.28 -17.10 -9.33
CA ASP A 90 27.81 -17.29 -10.68
C ASP A 90 26.87 -16.87 -11.81
N GLY A 91 25.63 -16.54 -11.50
CA GLY A 91 24.65 -16.16 -12.54
C GLY A 91 23.21 -16.51 -12.19
N ASP A 92 22.40 -16.41 -13.22
CA ASP A 92 20.95 -16.53 -13.10
C ASP A 92 20.50 -17.90 -13.57
N PHE A 93 19.58 -18.50 -12.83
CA PHE A 93 19.03 -19.79 -13.19
C PHE A 93 17.50 -19.79 -13.11
N LYS A 94 16.89 -20.64 -13.94
CA LYS A 94 15.46 -20.88 -13.90
C LYS A 94 15.13 -21.77 -12.72
N VAL A 95 14.10 -21.38 -11.97
CA VAL A 95 13.57 -22.16 -10.87
C VAL A 95 12.34 -22.90 -11.37
N ASN A 96 12.51 -24.20 -11.63
CA ASN A 96 11.45 -25.05 -12.17
C ASN A 96 10.87 -26.00 -11.11
N GLU A 97 11.66 -26.31 -10.09
CA GLU A 97 11.27 -27.25 -9.05
C GLU A 97 10.31 -26.62 -8.03
N VAL A 98 9.21 -27.32 -7.75
CA VAL A 98 8.16 -26.81 -6.84
C VAL A 98 8.72 -26.47 -5.46
N HIS A 99 9.64 -27.29 -4.92
CA HIS A 99 10.24 -27.03 -3.60
C HIS A 99 11.08 -25.76 -3.60
N GLN A 100 11.85 -25.47 -4.66
CA GLN A 100 12.65 -24.24 -4.78
C GLN A 100 11.75 -22.99 -4.90
N ILE A 101 10.66 -23.10 -5.65
CA ILE A 101 9.65 -22.02 -5.72
C ILE A 101 9.05 -21.79 -4.33
N ALA A 102 8.74 -22.86 -3.59
CA ALA A 102 8.21 -22.77 -2.24
C ALA A 102 9.23 -22.14 -1.25
N GLU A 103 10.52 -22.45 -1.40
CA GLU A 103 11.59 -21.79 -0.61
C GLU A 103 11.66 -20.29 -0.84
N ILE A 104 11.63 -19.86 -2.11
CA ILE A 104 11.58 -18.42 -2.45
C ILE A 104 10.32 -17.79 -1.85
N TYR A 105 9.18 -18.46 -1.98
CA TYR A 105 7.91 -17.97 -1.45
C TYR A 105 7.96 -17.83 0.08
N ASN A 106 8.47 -18.82 0.79
CA ASN A 106 8.61 -18.80 2.25
C ASN A 106 9.57 -17.69 2.72
N ARG A 107 10.70 -17.50 2.02
CA ARG A 107 11.64 -16.41 2.29
C ARG A 107 10.96 -15.05 2.15
N LYS A 108 10.09 -14.88 1.15
CA LYS A 108 9.37 -13.63 0.91
C LYS A 108 8.23 -13.35 1.89
N ARG A 109 7.62 -14.36 2.45
CA ARG A 109 6.56 -14.21 3.47
C ARG A 109 7.02 -13.47 4.72
N THR A 110 8.29 -13.51 5.05
CA THR A 110 8.89 -12.81 6.18
C THR A 110 9.46 -11.44 5.82
N HIS A 111 9.44 -11.09 4.53
CA HIS A 111 9.93 -9.80 4.05
C HIS A 111 8.78 -8.81 3.93
N TYR A 112 8.78 -7.82 4.82
CA TYR A 112 7.81 -6.72 4.82
C TYR A 112 8.42 -5.49 4.16
N THR A 113 7.93 -5.14 2.97
CA THR A 113 8.43 -4.02 2.16
C THR A 113 8.31 -2.67 2.88
N GLU A 114 7.32 -2.52 3.76
CA GLU A 114 7.20 -1.34 4.63
C GLU A 114 8.41 -1.11 5.53
N GLY A 115 9.18 -2.15 5.80
CA GLY A 115 10.39 -2.14 6.64
C GLY A 115 11.68 -1.79 5.90
N ILE A 116 11.65 -1.54 4.58
CA ILE A 116 12.80 -1.10 3.78
C ILE A 116 13.32 0.22 4.35
N ILE A 117 14.64 0.27 4.60
CA ILE A 117 15.31 1.44 5.18
C ILE A 117 15.76 2.37 4.05
N TYR A 118 15.48 3.65 4.21
CA TYR A 118 15.91 4.75 3.35
C TYR A 118 16.88 5.65 4.13
N PRO A 119 18.21 5.42 4.03
CA PRO A 119 19.20 6.15 4.85
C PRO A 119 19.26 7.64 4.60
N GLU A 120 18.93 8.07 3.37
CA GLU A 120 18.97 9.47 2.95
C GLU A 120 17.79 10.31 3.43
N ILE A 121 16.70 9.66 3.90
CA ILE A 121 15.54 10.37 4.45
C ILE A 121 15.88 10.95 5.80
N GLN A 122 15.59 12.25 5.96
CA GLN A 122 15.82 13.01 7.18
C GLN A 122 14.51 13.35 7.89
N PHE A 123 14.59 13.77 9.14
CA PHE A 123 13.42 14.18 9.91
C PHE A 123 12.68 15.37 9.28
N SER A 124 13.40 16.26 8.59
CA SER A 124 12.85 17.40 7.84
C SER A 124 11.97 17.04 6.66
N ASP A 125 12.05 15.79 6.17
CA ASP A 125 11.26 15.28 5.03
C ASP A 125 9.84 14.85 5.44
N PHE A 126 9.58 14.85 6.75
CA PHE A 126 8.24 14.58 7.28
C PHE A 126 7.42 15.85 7.38
N ASN A 127 6.10 15.69 7.20
CA ASN A 127 5.14 16.77 7.33
C ASN A 127 4.99 17.18 8.82
N PRO A 128 5.45 18.37 9.23
CA PRO A 128 5.46 18.76 10.64
C PRO A 128 4.05 18.93 11.22
N THR A 129 3.03 19.15 10.39
CA THR A 129 1.64 19.35 10.84
C THR A 129 1.01 18.03 11.31
N LEU A 130 1.57 16.89 10.93
CA LEU A 130 1.06 15.58 11.32
C LEU A 130 1.37 15.24 12.78
N PHE A 131 2.47 15.71 13.36
CA PHE A 131 2.84 15.36 14.73
C PHE A 131 1.84 15.84 15.79
N PRO A 132 1.35 17.09 15.76
CA PRO A 132 0.27 17.52 16.65
C PRO A 132 -1.03 16.74 16.42
N LYS A 133 -1.41 16.49 15.15
CA LYS A 133 -2.59 15.68 14.78
C LYS A 133 -2.49 14.28 15.36
N LEU A 134 -1.34 13.64 15.20
CA LEU A 134 -1.03 12.31 15.68
C LEU A 134 -1.15 12.22 17.21
N ARG A 135 -0.58 13.18 17.96
CA ARG A 135 -0.69 13.23 19.41
C ARG A 135 -2.12 13.39 19.88
N ASN A 136 -2.93 14.20 19.17
CA ASN A 136 -4.35 14.34 19.48
C ASN A 136 -5.11 13.02 19.24
N LEU A 137 -4.84 12.29 18.17
CA LEU A 137 -5.45 11.00 17.87
C LEU A 137 -5.08 9.96 18.94
N ILE A 138 -3.78 9.84 19.26
CA ILE A 138 -3.31 8.94 20.32
C ILE A 138 -3.98 9.26 21.66
N LYS A 139 -4.01 10.53 22.04
CA LYS A 139 -4.65 10.98 23.29
C LYS A 139 -6.14 10.69 23.32
N SER A 140 -6.82 10.82 22.19
CA SER A 140 -8.25 10.51 22.06
C SER A 140 -8.53 9.01 22.18
N ASN A 141 -7.59 8.16 21.71
CA ASN A 141 -7.68 6.71 21.84
C ASN A 141 -7.33 6.24 23.27
N GLU A 142 -6.23 6.76 23.81
CA GLU A 142 -5.74 6.44 25.15
C GLU A 142 -5.13 7.69 25.81
N ALA A 143 -5.84 8.26 26.79
CA ALA A 143 -5.45 9.55 27.40
C ALA A 143 -4.05 9.55 28.05
N ASN A 144 -3.60 8.42 28.55
CA ASN A 144 -2.29 8.24 29.22
C ASN A 144 -1.29 7.43 28.40
N HIS A 145 -1.43 7.43 27.07
CA HIS A 145 -0.56 6.65 26.19
C HIS A 145 0.92 7.04 26.35
N PRO A 146 1.86 6.07 26.50
CA PRO A 146 3.28 6.35 26.76
C PRO A 146 3.97 7.21 25.67
N TRP A 147 3.49 7.15 24.42
CA TRP A 147 4.06 7.94 23.33
C TRP A 147 3.84 9.45 23.47
N LEU A 148 2.87 9.89 24.26
CA LEU A 148 2.58 11.30 24.49
C LEU A 148 3.71 12.04 25.23
N ALA A 149 4.52 11.31 26.01
CA ALA A 149 5.65 11.85 26.74
C ALA A 149 6.97 11.89 25.92
N LEU A 150 6.99 11.28 24.74
CA LEU A 150 8.19 11.18 23.90
C LEU A 150 8.35 12.42 23.00
N SER A 151 9.60 12.78 22.64
CA SER A 151 9.83 13.67 21.51
C SER A 151 9.37 13.02 20.19
N ASP A 152 9.23 13.78 19.11
CA ASP A 152 8.77 13.24 17.83
C ASP A 152 9.75 12.19 17.29
N GLU A 153 11.06 12.45 17.34
CA GLU A 153 12.06 11.45 16.94
C GLU A 153 12.05 10.19 17.82
N GLN A 154 11.89 10.36 19.15
CA GLN A 154 11.77 9.20 20.06
C GLN A 154 10.52 8.38 19.77
N LEU A 155 9.42 9.05 19.44
CA LEU A 155 8.18 8.38 19.02
C LEU A 155 8.40 7.54 17.77
N LEU A 156 9.04 8.10 16.73
CA LEU A 156 9.33 7.37 15.49
C LEU A 156 10.20 6.14 15.74
N LYS A 157 11.25 6.26 16.56
CA LYS A 157 12.09 5.13 16.97
C LYS A 157 11.30 4.08 17.75
N LYS A 158 10.46 4.51 18.71
CA LYS A 158 9.64 3.61 19.52
C LYS A 158 8.56 2.88 18.70
N ALA A 159 8.02 3.56 17.69
CA ALA A 159 7.07 2.98 16.74
C ALA A 159 7.71 2.01 15.74
N GLY A 160 9.06 1.93 15.68
CA GLY A 160 9.78 1.10 14.72
C GLY A 160 9.85 1.71 13.32
N LEU A 161 9.57 3.01 13.20
CA LEU A 161 9.62 3.76 11.94
C LEU A 161 11.04 4.23 11.59
N TRP A 162 11.95 4.21 12.55
CA TRP A 162 13.39 4.32 12.37
C TRP A 162 14.03 3.02 12.84
N LYS A 163 14.91 2.43 12.02
CA LYS A 163 15.55 1.15 12.29
C LYS A 163 17.05 1.19 11.97
N ARG A 164 17.76 0.27 12.61
CA ARG A 164 19.09 -0.16 12.21
C ARG A 164 19.04 -1.64 11.84
N ASP A 165 19.50 -1.95 10.66
CA ASP A 165 19.71 -3.33 10.23
C ASP A 165 21.10 -3.79 10.68
N TYR A 166 21.12 -4.74 11.59
CA TYR A 166 22.38 -5.25 12.16
C TYR A 166 23.15 -6.19 11.22
N GLN A 167 22.54 -6.64 10.12
CA GLN A 167 23.21 -7.48 9.13
C GLN A 167 23.95 -6.61 8.10
N THR A 168 23.31 -5.56 7.62
CA THR A 168 23.85 -4.68 6.58
C THR A 168 24.46 -3.40 7.12
N ALA A 169 24.34 -3.13 8.43
CA ALA A 169 24.68 -1.88 9.11
C ALA A 169 23.95 -0.64 8.57
N LYS A 170 22.96 -0.79 7.69
CA LYS A 170 22.11 0.31 7.24
C LYS A 170 21.21 0.78 8.37
N GLU A 171 21.06 2.09 8.51
CA GLU A 171 20.13 2.68 9.47
C GLU A 171 19.41 3.88 8.85
N GLY A 172 18.19 4.16 9.29
CA GLY A 172 17.38 5.25 8.76
C GLY A 172 15.90 5.03 8.96
N TYR A 173 15.12 5.89 8.33
CA TYR A 173 13.66 5.78 8.33
C TYR A 173 13.17 4.70 7.37
N THR A 174 12.11 4.02 7.76
CA THR A 174 11.51 2.94 6.98
C THR A 174 10.54 3.48 5.94
N LEU A 175 10.20 2.65 4.94
CA LEU A 175 9.12 2.98 4.00
C LEU A 175 7.80 3.28 4.72
N ALA A 176 7.51 2.57 5.82
CA ALA A 176 6.35 2.87 6.67
C ALA A 176 6.38 4.30 7.23
N ALA A 177 7.54 4.81 7.66
CA ALA A 177 7.67 6.18 8.13
C ALA A 177 7.35 7.20 7.04
N ILE A 178 7.87 6.97 5.83
CA ILE A 178 7.64 7.82 4.66
C ILE A 178 6.16 7.84 4.30
N LEU A 179 5.53 6.67 4.20
CA LEU A 179 4.12 6.55 3.86
C LEU A 179 3.19 7.16 4.92
N LEU A 180 3.53 7.03 6.20
CA LEU A 180 2.71 7.55 7.31
C LEU A 180 2.85 9.05 7.49
N LEU A 181 4.06 9.61 7.31
CA LEU A 181 4.40 10.95 7.79
C LEU A 181 5.12 11.83 6.75
N GLY A 182 5.55 11.29 5.61
CA GLY A 182 6.23 12.04 4.56
C GLY A 182 5.37 13.17 4.00
N THR A 183 6.03 14.21 3.46
CA THR A 183 5.34 15.16 2.59
C THR A 183 4.92 14.50 1.28
N ASP A 184 3.96 15.07 0.58
CA ASP A 184 3.47 14.49 -0.69
C ASP A 184 4.61 14.38 -1.72
N GLU A 185 5.53 15.34 -1.75
CA GLU A 185 6.69 15.34 -2.63
C GLU A 185 7.63 14.19 -2.33
N VAL A 186 7.94 13.94 -1.06
CA VAL A 186 8.82 12.85 -0.62
C VAL A 186 8.18 11.49 -0.94
N ILE A 187 6.89 11.33 -0.65
CA ILE A 187 6.16 10.10 -0.98
C ILE A 187 6.20 9.84 -2.49
N GLN A 188 5.94 10.85 -3.33
CA GLN A 188 5.96 10.71 -4.77
C GLN A 188 7.37 10.47 -5.35
N GLN A 189 8.42 10.99 -4.72
CA GLN A 189 9.81 10.69 -5.11
C GLN A 189 10.19 9.25 -4.78
N VAL A 190 9.77 8.73 -3.61
CA VAL A 190 10.09 7.36 -3.16
C VAL A 190 9.20 6.33 -3.85
N LEU A 191 7.90 6.62 -4.01
CA LEU A 191 6.90 5.76 -4.63
C LEU A 191 6.06 6.52 -5.67
N PRO A 192 6.60 6.86 -6.84
CA PRO A 192 5.90 7.64 -7.87
C PRO A 192 4.60 7.01 -8.37
N HIS A 193 4.43 5.71 -8.21
CA HIS A 193 3.22 4.98 -8.58
C HIS A 193 2.17 4.96 -7.46
N TYR A 194 2.50 5.44 -6.25
CA TYR A 194 1.57 5.41 -5.12
C TYR A 194 0.36 6.30 -5.39
N LYS A 195 -0.80 5.69 -5.34
CA LYS A 195 -2.11 6.37 -5.39
C LYS A 195 -3.21 5.48 -4.85
N ILE A 196 -4.28 6.12 -4.39
CA ILE A 196 -5.58 5.50 -4.13
C ILE A 196 -6.60 6.24 -4.99
N ASP A 197 -7.43 5.51 -5.70
CA ASP A 197 -8.45 6.04 -6.60
C ASP A 197 -9.84 5.68 -6.04
N ALA A 198 -10.52 6.65 -5.46
CA ALA A 198 -11.87 6.49 -4.93
C ALA A 198 -12.89 7.03 -5.95
N LEU A 199 -13.86 6.20 -6.33
CA LEU A 199 -14.80 6.48 -7.42
C LEU A 199 -16.24 6.21 -6.98
N VAL A 200 -17.18 6.98 -7.52
CA VAL A 200 -18.62 6.67 -7.51
C VAL A 200 -19.02 6.28 -8.94
N ARG A 201 -19.69 5.15 -9.09
CA ARG A 201 -20.17 4.59 -10.37
C ARG A 201 -21.61 4.08 -10.22
N ILE A 202 -22.54 4.96 -9.93
CA ILE A 202 -23.96 4.66 -9.75
C ILE A 202 -24.69 4.90 -11.05
N GLU A 203 -24.68 6.14 -11.57
CA GLU A 203 -25.32 6.54 -12.83
C GLU A 203 -24.37 6.30 -14.01
N ASN A 204 -23.12 6.72 -13.88
CA ASN A 204 -22.12 6.57 -14.93
C ASN A 204 -21.21 5.36 -14.67
N THR A 205 -21.60 4.21 -15.21
CA THR A 205 -20.81 2.96 -15.06
C THR A 205 -19.57 2.90 -15.95
N THR A 206 -19.50 3.73 -17.01
CA THR A 206 -18.35 3.76 -17.94
C THR A 206 -17.20 4.61 -17.44
N ARG A 207 -17.51 5.77 -16.82
CA ARG A 207 -16.53 6.67 -16.22
C ARG A 207 -16.68 6.69 -14.71
N TYR A 208 -17.26 7.72 -14.17
CA TYR A 208 -17.58 7.91 -12.74
C TYR A 208 -18.49 9.12 -12.58
N ASP A 209 -19.28 9.14 -11.52
CA ASP A 209 -20.12 10.27 -11.13
C ASP A 209 -19.33 11.25 -10.26
N ASP A 210 -18.47 10.70 -9.38
CA ASP A 210 -17.51 11.48 -8.58
C ASP A 210 -16.19 10.71 -8.42
N ARG A 211 -15.10 11.44 -8.16
CA ARG A 211 -13.76 10.89 -8.02
C ARG A 211 -12.94 11.66 -6.99
N LEU A 212 -12.28 10.91 -6.12
CA LEU A 212 -11.25 11.41 -5.22
C LEU A 212 -9.92 10.70 -5.52
N TYR A 213 -8.91 11.47 -5.93
CA TYR A 213 -7.57 10.99 -6.24
C TYR A 213 -6.63 11.32 -5.10
N ILE A 214 -6.07 10.29 -4.43
CA ILE A 214 -5.27 10.44 -3.21
C ILE A 214 -3.84 10.02 -3.48
N GLN A 215 -2.88 10.92 -3.18
CA GLN A 215 -1.43 10.69 -3.28
C GLN A 215 -0.69 11.28 -2.06
N THR A 216 -1.35 11.36 -0.93
CA THR A 216 -0.82 11.93 0.31
C THR A 216 -0.46 10.83 1.33
N ASN A 217 0.05 11.23 2.49
CA ASN A 217 0.38 10.32 3.58
C ASN A 217 -0.84 9.49 4.04
N LEU A 218 -0.58 8.32 4.64
CA LEU A 218 -1.65 7.36 4.97
C LEU A 218 -2.62 7.85 6.05
N ILE A 219 -2.20 8.77 6.93
CA ILE A 219 -3.06 9.35 7.96
C ILE A 219 -4.12 10.23 7.31
N ASP A 220 -3.69 11.13 6.40
CA ASP A 220 -4.61 12.01 5.68
C ASP A 220 -5.40 11.23 4.62
N ALA A 221 -4.81 10.22 3.98
CA ALA A 221 -5.49 9.34 3.05
C ALA A 221 -6.68 8.61 3.71
N TYR A 222 -6.48 8.11 4.93
CA TYR A 222 -7.56 7.49 5.71
C TYR A 222 -8.70 8.48 5.97
N GLU A 223 -8.39 9.70 6.42
CA GLU A 223 -9.40 10.72 6.72
C GLU A 223 -10.16 11.16 5.44
N GLN A 224 -9.44 11.30 4.32
CA GLN A 224 -10.05 11.64 3.03
C GLN A 224 -11.00 10.53 2.55
N LEU A 225 -10.60 9.25 2.68
CA LEU A 225 -11.47 8.12 2.33
C LEU A 225 -12.70 8.05 3.23
N MET A 226 -12.55 8.25 4.55
CA MET A 226 -13.69 8.29 5.46
C MET A 226 -14.64 9.47 5.18
N SER A 227 -14.09 10.62 4.77
CA SER A 227 -14.90 11.78 4.33
C SER A 227 -15.63 11.48 3.02
N PHE A 228 -14.98 10.79 2.08
CA PHE A 228 -15.61 10.34 0.83
C PHE A 228 -16.74 9.34 1.09
N VAL A 229 -16.54 8.38 2.00
CA VAL A 229 -17.59 7.47 2.47
C VAL A 229 -18.75 8.26 3.09
N ALA A 230 -18.46 9.25 3.94
CA ALA A 230 -19.49 10.05 4.60
C ALA A 230 -20.30 10.92 3.61
N LYS A 231 -19.67 11.37 2.53
CA LYS A 231 -20.31 12.14 1.44
C LYS A 231 -21.27 11.30 0.61
N HIS A 232 -20.92 10.05 0.31
CA HIS A 232 -21.62 9.24 -0.69
C HIS A 232 -22.45 8.09 -0.13
N LEU A 233 -22.31 7.74 1.14
CA LEU A 233 -23.06 6.66 1.75
C LEU A 233 -23.89 7.20 2.94
N PRO A 234 -25.20 6.88 3.00
CA PRO A 234 -26.05 7.31 4.10
C PRO A 234 -25.64 6.63 5.39
N ASP A 235 -25.92 7.27 6.51
CA ASP A 235 -25.68 6.71 7.82
C ASP A 235 -26.95 6.05 8.37
N LYS A 236 -26.80 4.81 8.80
CA LYS A 236 -27.79 4.11 9.61
C LYS A 236 -27.23 3.95 11.02
N PHE A 237 -28.10 4.01 12.00
CA PHE A 237 -27.70 3.92 13.40
C PHE A 237 -28.24 2.64 14.02
N TYR A 238 -27.39 2.00 14.79
CA TYR A 238 -27.70 0.87 15.62
C TYR A 238 -27.60 1.27 17.09
N THR A 239 -28.52 0.79 17.93
CA THR A 239 -28.50 1.05 19.37
C THR A 239 -28.05 -0.20 20.09
N GLU A 240 -26.88 -0.17 20.71
CA GLU A 240 -26.34 -1.23 21.57
C GLU A 240 -26.38 -0.73 23.02
N GLY A 241 -27.32 -1.24 23.80
CA GLY A 241 -27.61 -0.71 25.13
C GLY A 241 -28.10 0.75 25.03
N ASP A 242 -27.44 1.66 25.76
CA ASP A 242 -27.75 3.10 25.77
C ASP A 242 -26.92 3.92 24.76
N GLN A 243 -26.06 3.26 23.95
CA GLN A 243 -25.18 3.93 22.98
C GLN A 243 -25.71 3.80 21.56
N ARG A 244 -25.80 4.96 20.88
CA ARG A 244 -26.11 5.03 19.45
C ARG A 244 -24.80 4.95 18.63
N GLN A 245 -24.66 3.93 17.81
CA GLN A 245 -23.50 3.71 16.97
C GLN A 245 -23.84 3.89 15.49
N SER A 246 -22.95 4.59 14.75
CA SER A 246 -23.04 4.71 13.30
C SER A 246 -22.59 3.40 12.64
N LEU A 247 -23.49 2.72 11.96
CA LEU A 247 -23.19 1.49 11.21
C LEU A 247 -22.25 1.75 10.05
N ARG A 248 -22.47 2.87 9.32
CA ARG A 248 -21.56 3.29 8.24
C ARG A 248 -20.12 3.43 8.77
N THR A 249 -19.94 4.17 9.86
CA THR A 249 -18.61 4.35 10.43
C THR A 249 -18.02 3.03 10.92
N ALA A 250 -18.80 2.19 11.60
CA ALA A 250 -18.33 0.90 12.12
C ALA A 250 -17.85 -0.04 11.01
N ILE A 251 -18.54 -0.07 9.86
CA ILE A 251 -18.19 -0.93 8.72
C ILE A 251 -17.01 -0.31 7.93
N PHE A 252 -17.14 0.95 7.51
CA PHE A 252 -16.20 1.52 6.54
C PHE A 252 -14.86 1.94 7.14
N ARG A 253 -14.77 2.19 8.46
CA ARG A 253 -13.45 2.32 9.12
C ARG A 253 -12.60 1.06 8.93
N GLU A 254 -13.21 -0.11 8.99
CA GLU A 254 -12.52 -1.39 8.78
C GLU A 254 -12.17 -1.61 7.31
N VAL A 255 -13.10 -1.30 6.40
CA VAL A 255 -12.87 -1.42 4.95
C VAL A 255 -11.72 -0.52 4.50
N VAL A 256 -11.71 0.74 4.93
CA VAL A 256 -10.66 1.71 4.61
C VAL A 256 -9.33 1.33 5.26
N ALA A 257 -9.35 0.90 6.53
CA ALA A 257 -8.15 0.43 7.22
C ALA A 257 -7.54 -0.80 6.52
N ASN A 258 -8.37 -1.78 6.12
CA ASN A 258 -7.92 -2.95 5.40
C ASN A 258 -7.32 -2.60 4.03
N LEU A 259 -7.90 -1.64 3.30
CA LEU A 259 -7.35 -1.15 2.03
C LEU A 259 -5.92 -0.61 2.20
N ILE A 260 -5.64 0.07 3.32
CA ILE A 260 -4.33 0.64 3.65
C ILE A 260 -3.38 -0.43 4.19
N VAL A 261 -3.80 -1.20 5.19
CA VAL A 261 -2.93 -2.12 5.94
C VAL A 261 -2.54 -3.35 5.12
N HIS A 262 -3.39 -3.80 4.20
CA HIS A 262 -3.16 -5.03 3.42
C HIS A 262 -2.62 -4.78 2.00
N ARG A 263 -2.10 -3.60 1.70
CA ARG A 263 -1.55 -3.24 0.39
C ARG A 263 -0.06 -3.57 0.28
N GLU A 264 0.36 -4.13 -0.87
CA GLU A 264 1.78 -4.18 -1.26
C GLU A 264 2.16 -2.85 -1.94
N TYR A 265 2.86 -2.00 -1.20
CA TYR A 265 3.16 -0.62 -1.63
C TYR A 265 4.19 -0.52 -2.74
N THR A 266 5.07 -1.51 -2.89
CA THR A 266 6.07 -1.53 -3.97
C THR A 266 5.51 -2.07 -5.29
N ASN A 267 4.25 -2.48 -5.33
CA ASN A 267 3.55 -2.85 -6.55
C ASN A 267 2.93 -1.61 -7.20
N ALA A 268 3.11 -1.47 -8.52
CA ALA A 268 2.62 -0.32 -9.29
C ALA A 268 1.09 -0.26 -9.44
N GLN A 269 0.36 -1.34 -9.13
CA GLN A 269 -1.09 -1.35 -9.21
C GLN A 269 -1.70 -0.35 -8.21
N PRO A 270 -2.56 0.57 -8.66
CA PRO A 270 -3.25 1.48 -7.75
C PRO A 270 -4.21 0.73 -6.83
N ALA A 271 -4.40 1.24 -5.61
CA ALA A 271 -5.52 0.82 -4.80
C ALA A 271 -6.79 1.53 -5.28
N THR A 272 -7.92 0.84 -5.28
CA THR A 272 -9.22 1.39 -5.68
C THR A 272 -10.25 1.22 -4.59
N PHE A 273 -11.12 2.22 -4.45
CA PHE A 273 -12.32 2.20 -3.61
C PHE A 273 -13.50 2.66 -4.47
N ILE A 274 -14.41 1.77 -4.82
CA ILE A 274 -15.47 2.08 -5.79
C ILE A 274 -16.83 1.84 -5.17
N ILE A 275 -17.68 2.87 -5.19
CA ILE A 275 -19.08 2.81 -4.79
C ILE A 275 -19.91 2.56 -6.05
N TYR A 276 -20.55 1.40 -6.14
CA TYR A 276 -21.55 1.05 -7.14
C TYR A 276 -22.96 1.17 -6.57
N ALA A 277 -23.97 1.01 -7.41
CA ALA A 277 -25.36 1.04 -6.98
C ALA A 277 -25.75 -0.07 -5.98
N ASP A 278 -25.08 -1.22 -6.08
CA ASP A 278 -25.41 -2.45 -5.32
C ASP A 278 -24.32 -2.84 -4.29
N LYS A 279 -23.15 -2.22 -4.36
CA LYS A 279 -22.00 -2.59 -3.51
C LYS A 279 -20.95 -1.50 -3.42
N VAL A 280 -20.10 -1.59 -2.40
CA VAL A 280 -18.78 -0.97 -2.39
C VAL A 280 -17.73 -2.04 -2.64
N GLU A 281 -16.82 -1.80 -3.57
CA GLU A 281 -15.73 -2.71 -3.90
C GLU A 281 -14.38 -2.03 -3.67
N THR A 282 -13.47 -2.71 -2.99
CA THR A 282 -12.08 -2.26 -2.86
C THR A 282 -11.13 -3.31 -3.44
N GLU A 283 -10.06 -2.85 -4.04
CA GLU A 283 -9.01 -3.72 -4.58
C GLU A 283 -7.64 -3.06 -4.39
N ASN A 284 -6.67 -3.84 -3.96
CA ASN A 284 -5.27 -3.44 -3.86
C ASN A 284 -4.33 -4.61 -4.17
N ALA A 285 -3.12 -4.27 -4.63
CA ALA A 285 -2.05 -5.25 -4.78
C ALA A 285 -1.78 -5.94 -3.45
N ASN A 286 -1.58 -7.25 -3.48
CA ASN A 286 -1.43 -8.08 -2.30
C ASN A 286 -0.22 -9.01 -2.40
N ASN A 287 0.32 -9.38 -1.26
CA ASN A 287 1.22 -10.52 -1.09
C ASN A 287 0.44 -11.64 -0.38
N PRO A 288 -0.20 -12.58 -1.12
CA PRO A 288 -1.15 -13.51 -0.54
C PRO A 288 -0.49 -14.52 0.39
N HIS A 289 -1.15 -14.86 1.47
CA HIS A 289 -0.83 -16.03 2.32
C HIS A 289 -1.68 -17.24 1.98
N GLY A 290 -2.83 -17.02 1.36
CA GLY A 290 -3.74 -18.01 0.84
C GLY A 290 -4.30 -17.57 -0.51
N THR A 291 -5.27 -18.28 -1.04
CA THR A 291 -5.99 -17.94 -2.28
C THR A 291 -7.45 -18.30 -2.16
N GLY A 292 -8.33 -17.42 -2.61
CA GLY A 292 -9.77 -17.62 -2.61
C GLY A 292 -10.51 -16.80 -1.58
N ASN A 293 -11.74 -17.18 -1.30
CA ASN A 293 -12.59 -16.51 -0.31
C ASN A 293 -12.05 -16.73 1.10
N ILE A 294 -11.98 -15.65 1.88
CA ILE A 294 -11.67 -15.71 3.30
C ILE A 294 -12.98 -15.99 4.05
N SER A 295 -13.03 -17.13 4.75
CA SER A 295 -14.12 -17.46 5.65
C SER A 295 -13.86 -16.94 7.05
N ILE A 296 -14.89 -16.48 7.75
CA ILE A 296 -14.79 -16.10 9.17
C ILE A 296 -14.30 -17.25 10.04
N ASP A 297 -14.73 -18.48 9.73
CA ASP A 297 -14.44 -19.66 10.56
C ASP A 297 -12.97 -20.06 10.51
N ASP A 298 -12.29 -19.76 9.37
CA ASP A 298 -10.87 -20.10 9.14
C ASP A 298 -9.98 -18.85 9.05
N PHE A 299 -10.49 -17.68 9.44
CA PHE A 299 -9.77 -16.42 9.31
C PHE A 299 -8.68 -16.30 10.37
N TYR A 300 -7.43 -16.31 9.92
CA TYR A 300 -6.29 -15.93 10.75
C TYR A 300 -5.81 -14.53 10.33
N PRO A 301 -5.96 -13.51 11.20
CA PRO A 301 -5.60 -12.14 10.84
C PRO A 301 -4.08 -12.02 10.70
N PHE A 302 -3.64 -11.60 9.51
CA PHE A 302 -2.24 -11.38 9.22
C PHE A 302 -2.04 -10.08 8.45
N PRO A 303 -1.57 -9.01 9.10
CA PRO A 303 -1.34 -7.73 8.42
C PRO A 303 -0.17 -7.86 7.44
N LYS A 304 -0.36 -7.35 6.21
CA LYS A 304 0.70 -7.29 5.19
C LYS A 304 1.73 -6.18 5.51
N ASN A 305 1.31 -5.20 6.31
CA ASN A 305 2.14 -4.11 6.78
C ASN A 305 1.99 -3.99 8.32
N PRO A 306 2.69 -4.83 9.10
CA PRO A 306 2.54 -4.86 10.55
C PRO A 306 2.99 -3.58 11.26
N LEU A 307 3.94 -2.80 10.72
CA LEU A 307 4.33 -1.51 11.28
C LEU A 307 3.22 -0.47 11.10
N ILE A 308 2.66 -0.38 9.89
CA ILE A 308 1.55 0.51 9.57
C ILE A 308 0.32 0.10 10.40
N ALA A 309 -0.01 -1.20 10.46
CA ALA A 309 -1.11 -1.71 11.26
C ALA A 309 -0.99 -1.33 12.73
N LYS A 310 0.19 -1.61 13.34
CA LYS A 310 0.49 -1.26 14.72
C LYS A 310 0.35 0.24 14.97
N PHE A 311 0.78 1.07 14.02
CA PHE A 311 0.68 2.50 14.14
C PHE A 311 -0.78 2.97 14.10
N PHE A 312 -1.58 2.45 13.18
CA PHE A 312 -3.02 2.72 13.06
C PHE A 312 -3.82 2.28 14.30
N ILE A 313 -3.43 1.17 14.95
CA ILE A 313 -4.01 0.74 16.24
C ILE A 313 -3.77 1.82 17.30
N GLN A 314 -2.55 2.35 17.41
CA GLN A 314 -2.25 3.41 18.39
C GLN A 314 -3.05 4.70 18.13
N LEU A 315 -3.41 4.96 16.86
CA LEU A 315 -4.28 6.09 16.49
C LEU A 315 -5.78 5.83 16.72
N GLY A 316 -6.18 4.61 17.15
CA GLY A 316 -7.57 4.20 17.27
C GLY A 316 -8.30 4.13 15.94
N ARG A 317 -7.57 3.91 14.82
CA ARG A 317 -8.15 3.77 13.47
C ARG A 317 -8.40 2.33 13.07
N VAL A 318 -7.73 1.40 13.70
CA VAL A 318 -7.87 -0.04 13.54
C VAL A 318 -8.08 -0.63 14.93
N ASP A 319 -9.00 -1.57 15.05
CA ASP A 319 -9.15 -2.35 16.27
C ASP A 319 -8.04 -3.42 16.36
N GLU A 320 -7.93 -4.14 17.46
CA GLU A 320 -6.95 -5.22 17.59
C GLU A 320 -7.08 -6.23 16.43
N LEU A 321 -5.95 -6.75 15.99
CA LEU A 321 -5.83 -7.60 14.80
C LEU A 321 -6.88 -8.72 14.76
N GLY A 322 -7.75 -8.68 13.73
CA GLY A 322 -8.74 -9.73 13.44
C GLY A 322 -10.19 -9.37 13.74
N SER A 323 -10.46 -8.34 14.50
CA SER A 323 -11.86 -7.91 14.78
C SER A 323 -12.52 -7.23 13.59
N GLY A 324 -11.75 -6.62 12.68
CA GLY A 324 -12.27 -5.80 11.59
C GLY A 324 -13.20 -6.56 10.63
N VAL A 325 -12.79 -7.74 10.15
CA VAL A 325 -13.63 -8.58 9.29
C VAL A 325 -14.88 -9.04 10.04
N ILE A 326 -14.72 -9.44 11.31
CA ILE A 326 -15.83 -9.86 12.17
C ILE A 326 -16.83 -8.72 12.37
N ASN A 327 -16.36 -7.48 12.58
CA ASN A 327 -17.21 -6.30 12.73
C ASN A 327 -17.99 -6.00 11.45
N VAL A 328 -17.38 -6.14 10.28
CA VAL A 328 -18.11 -5.98 9.01
C VAL A 328 -19.24 -7.00 8.91
N TYR A 329 -18.99 -8.28 9.17
CA TYR A 329 -20.05 -9.30 9.15
C TYR A 329 -21.14 -9.06 10.23
N LYS A 330 -20.76 -8.59 11.42
CA LYS A 330 -21.72 -8.28 12.50
C LYS A 330 -22.71 -7.20 12.09
N PHE A 331 -22.25 -6.15 11.42
CA PHE A 331 -23.06 -4.95 11.17
C PHE A 331 -23.64 -4.86 9.75
N ILE A 332 -23.13 -5.66 8.80
CA ILE A 332 -23.54 -5.51 7.40
C ILE A 332 -25.01 -5.81 7.17
N LYS A 333 -25.57 -6.79 7.86
CA LYS A 333 -26.98 -7.18 7.74
C LYS A 333 -27.90 -6.04 8.18
N GLU A 334 -27.56 -5.38 9.28
CA GLU A 334 -28.34 -4.22 9.79
C GLU A 334 -28.18 -3.00 8.86
N TYR A 335 -27.01 -2.85 8.25
CA TYR A 335 -26.72 -1.74 7.35
C TYR A 335 -27.37 -1.90 5.99
N SER A 336 -27.15 -3.03 5.31
CA SER A 336 -27.56 -3.27 3.93
C SER A 336 -28.76 -4.21 3.77
N GLY A 337 -29.23 -4.88 4.83
CA GLY A 337 -30.23 -5.95 4.72
C GLY A 337 -29.69 -7.26 4.12
N GLN A 338 -28.41 -7.32 3.76
CA GLN A 338 -27.73 -8.48 3.19
C GLN A 338 -26.61 -8.93 4.13
N ASP A 339 -26.28 -10.23 4.14
CA ASP A 339 -25.30 -10.82 5.06
C ASP A 339 -24.13 -11.53 4.36
N ASN A 340 -23.83 -11.11 3.12
CA ASN A 340 -22.83 -11.73 2.25
C ASN A 340 -21.69 -10.81 1.81
N PRO A 341 -20.97 -10.12 2.72
CA PRO A 341 -19.75 -9.43 2.33
C PRO A 341 -18.72 -10.45 1.85
N ALA A 342 -17.94 -10.12 0.82
CA ALA A 342 -16.93 -11.01 0.29
C ALA A 342 -15.54 -10.42 0.49
N PHE A 343 -14.63 -11.28 0.97
CA PHE A 343 -13.20 -10.99 1.12
C PHE A 343 -12.43 -12.03 0.32
N ILE A 344 -11.70 -11.60 -0.69
CA ILE A 344 -11.04 -12.51 -1.64
C ILE A 344 -9.55 -12.21 -1.63
N GLU A 345 -8.76 -13.22 -1.28
CA GLU A 345 -7.31 -13.15 -1.31
C GLU A 345 -6.75 -13.80 -2.58
N GLY A 346 -5.83 -13.10 -3.23
CA GLY A 346 -5.15 -13.55 -4.44
C GLY A 346 -3.98 -12.61 -4.76
N LYS A 347 -3.61 -12.47 -6.03
CA LYS A 347 -2.64 -11.46 -6.49
C LYS A 347 -3.06 -10.04 -6.07
N THR A 348 -4.36 -9.82 -5.97
CA THR A 348 -4.98 -8.66 -5.35
C THR A 348 -5.81 -9.10 -4.16
N PHE A 349 -5.96 -8.21 -3.17
CA PHE A 349 -6.93 -8.36 -2.10
C PHE A 349 -8.16 -7.53 -2.45
N LYS A 350 -9.31 -8.19 -2.49
CA LYS A 350 -10.59 -7.57 -2.83
C LYS A 350 -11.57 -7.69 -1.67
N MET A 351 -12.31 -6.62 -1.43
CA MET A 351 -13.48 -6.64 -0.55
C MET A 351 -14.69 -6.17 -1.33
N SER A 352 -15.82 -6.84 -1.14
CA SER A 352 -17.11 -6.46 -1.70
C SER A 352 -18.13 -6.36 -0.56
N ILE A 353 -18.64 -5.17 -0.33
CA ILE A 353 -19.58 -4.84 0.73
C ILE A 353 -20.93 -4.53 0.09
N PRO A 354 -21.96 -5.36 0.27
CA PRO A 354 -23.26 -5.17 -0.38
C PRO A 354 -23.96 -3.88 0.13
N LEU A 355 -24.68 -3.23 -0.78
CA LEU A 355 -25.56 -2.10 -0.52
C LEU A 355 -26.99 -2.45 -0.94
N THR A 356 -27.98 -1.69 -0.48
CA THR A 356 -29.37 -1.75 -0.93
C THR A 356 -29.73 -0.52 -1.76
N GLU A 357 -30.79 -0.62 -2.57
CA GLU A 357 -31.29 0.51 -3.37
C GLU A 357 -31.62 1.74 -2.53
N GLU A 358 -32.19 1.56 -1.32
CA GLU A 358 -32.45 2.67 -0.40
C GLU A 358 -31.21 3.43 0.05
N ILE A 359 -30.05 2.73 0.06
CA ILE A 359 -28.76 3.34 0.44
C ILE A 359 -28.24 4.20 -0.72
N THR A 360 -28.43 3.75 -1.96
CA THR A 360 -27.93 4.45 -3.15
C THR A 360 -28.76 5.67 -3.52
N ASP A 361 -30.08 5.66 -3.32
CA ASP A 361 -30.93 6.83 -3.53
C ASP A 361 -30.55 8.01 -2.63
N GLY A 362 -30.16 7.72 -1.37
CA GLY A 362 -29.64 8.73 -0.45
C GLY A 362 -28.29 9.36 -0.86
N ALA A 363 -27.47 8.60 -1.57
CA ALA A 363 -26.15 9.04 -2.04
C ALA A 363 -26.25 10.04 -3.22
N VAL A 364 -27.24 9.85 -4.09
CA VAL A 364 -27.48 10.75 -5.25
C VAL A 364 -28.00 12.11 -4.81
N VAL A 365 -28.87 12.13 -3.79
CA VAL A 365 -29.41 13.39 -3.24
C VAL A 365 -28.33 14.23 -2.55
N GLY A 366 -27.39 13.61 -1.84
CA GLY A 366 -26.29 14.32 -1.18
C GLY A 366 -25.27 14.94 -2.15
N ALA A 367 -25.13 14.39 -3.35
CA ALA A 367 -24.21 14.91 -4.39
C ALA A 367 -24.75 16.18 -5.09
N ASN A 368 -26.07 16.36 -5.14
CA ASN A 368 -26.71 17.50 -5.81
C ASN A 368 -26.83 18.75 -4.92
N ASP A 369 -26.81 18.61 -3.59
CA ASP A 369 -26.92 19.77 -2.68
C ASP A 369 -25.60 20.56 -2.51
N GLY A 370 -24.47 20.07 -3.04
CA GLY A 370 -23.16 20.74 -3.01
C GLY A 370 -22.84 21.60 -4.26
N ALA A 371 -23.75 21.73 -5.22
CA ALA A 371 -23.50 22.41 -6.51
C ALA A 371 -24.23 23.77 -6.65
N ILE A 372 -24.64 24.40 -5.53
CA ILE A 372 -25.19 25.76 -5.56
C ILE A 372 -24.48 26.56 -4.46
N ASP A 373 -23.40 27.23 -4.86
CA ASP A 373 -23.02 28.64 -4.66
C ASP A 373 -21.56 28.88 -5.08
#